data_36b7e0aca798a62e1fd834f25fe1b787
#
_entry.id   36b7e0aca798a62e1fd834f25fe1b787
#
_cell.length_a   1.000
_cell.length_b   1.000
_cell.length_c   1.000
_cell.angle_alpha   90.00
_cell.angle_beta   90.00
_cell.angle_gamma   90.00
#
_symmetry.space_group_name_H-M   'P 1'
#
loop_
_entity.id
_entity.type
_entity.pdbx_description
1 polymer ?
#
loop_
_entity_poly.entity_id
_entity_poly.type
_entity_poly.pdbx_seq_one_letter_code
_entity_poly.pdbx_strand_id
1 'polypeptide(L)'
;VGAIYASGKTPDELRDTALKMKAADVRDISIGLKGFFDGKKVEDYVNQQVNNLPLEKMKIPMYVVATELKHGTKTVFNYGNTGQAVRASASIPSMFVPTKIGKSEYVDGGLVSPVPVEVARDLGADVIIAVDILAQPIYTETSNVWGLFNQNINIMQGRLAAEELQYADVVIQPDLREKAHIFDVKGREATMKAGIDAANAKLSDIQFAIDEKIAEQNLSTDGLSAQTQ
;
A
#
# COMPACT_ATOMS: atom_id res chain seq x y z
N VAL A 1 -6.31 3.78 -2.04
CA VAL A 1 -6.46 4.69 -0.90
C VAL A 1 -5.35 5.74 -0.92
N GLY A 2 -4.06 5.37 -0.82
CA GLY A 2 -2.94 6.31 -0.75
C GLY A 2 -2.92 7.36 -1.86
N ALA A 3 -3.09 6.97 -3.12
CA ALA A 3 -3.11 7.91 -4.24
C ALA A 3 -4.25 8.94 -4.14
N ILE A 4 -5.44 8.50 -3.71
CA ILE A 4 -6.59 9.39 -3.55
C ILE A 4 -6.35 10.37 -2.39
N TYR A 5 -5.74 9.93 -1.29
CA TYR A 5 -5.33 10.80 -0.20
C TYR A 5 -4.23 11.78 -0.63
N ALA A 6 -3.19 11.28 -1.31
CA ALA A 6 -2.08 12.09 -1.79
C ALA A 6 -2.51 13.18 -2.79
N SER A 7 -3.60 12.97 -3.52
CA SER A 7 -4.20 13.99 -4.39
C SER A 7 -4.81 15.17 -3.63
N GLY A 8 -4.95 15.05 -2.30
CA GLY A 8 -5.44 16.09 -1.39
C GLY A 8 -6.90 15.94 -0.97
N LYS A 9 -7.50 14.75 -1.13
CA LYS A 9 -8.80 14.47 -0.54
C LYS A 9 -8.69 14.30 0.96
N THR A 10 -9.69 14.80 1.68
CA THR A 10 -9.82 14.67 3.13
C THR A 10 -10.15 13.22 3.53
N PRO A 11 -9.91 12.84 4.80
CA PRO A 11 -10.34 11.52 5.32
C PRO A 11 -11.84 11.24 5.14
N ASP A 12 -12.70 12.25 5.30
CA ASP A 12 -14.15 12.09 5.09
C ASP A 12 -14.49 11.84 3.62
N GLU A 13 -13.85 12.55 2.68
CA GLU A 13 -14.01 12.29 1.25
C GLU A 13 -13.50 10.90 0.85
N LEU A 14 -12.42 10.43 1.49
CA LEU A 14 -11.92 9.06 1.29
C LEU A 14 -12.93 8.02 1.77
N ARG A 15 -13.49 8.22 2.97
CA ARG A 15 -14.52 7.35 3.53
C ARG A 15 -15.73 7.29 2.60
N ASP A 16 -16.22 8.43 2.16
CA ASP A 16 -17.35 8.54 1.22
C ASP A 16 -17.05 7.83 -0.10
N THR A 17 -15.87 8.03 -0.64
CA THR A 17 -15.42 7.36 -1.87
C THR A 17 -15.41 5.84 -1.69
N ALA A 18 -14.86 5.36 -0.56
CA ALA A 18 -14.81 3.94 -0.25
C ALA A 18 -16.19 3.32 -0.08
N LEU A 19 -17.14 4.03 0.57
CA LEU A 19 -18.51 3.55 0.77
C LEU A 19 -19.33 3.53 -0.51
N LYS A 20 -19.13 4.49 -1.40
CA LYS A 20 -19.85 4.60 -2.68
C LYS A 20 -19.31 3.68 -3.78
N MET A 21 -18.07 3.25 -3.70
CA MET A 21 -17.44 2.37 -4.70
C MET A 21 -18.21 1.05 -4.84
N LYS A 22 -18.55 0.67 -6.06
CA LYS A 22 -19.20 -0.62 -6.36
C LYS A 22 -18.16 -1.61 -6.90
N ALA A 23 -18.40 -2.89 -6.69
CA ALA A 23 -17.53 -3.93 -7.28
C ALA A 23 -17.43 -3.84 -8.81
N ALA A 24 -18.49 -3.40 -9.47
CA ALA A 24 -18.53 -3.19 -10.92
C ALA A 24 -17.61 -2.05 -11.40
N ASP A 25 -17.26 -1.11 -10.53
CA ASP A 25 -16.40 0.03 -10.88
C ASP A 25 -14.93 -0.37 -11.05
N VAL A 26 -14.53 -1.50 -10.45
CA VAL A 26 -13.15 -1.98 -10.40
C VAL A 26 -12.96 -3.39 -10.95
N ARG A 27 -14.04 -4.09 -11.33
CA ARG A 27 -13.97 -5.44 -11.90
C ARG A 27 -14.15 -5.39 -13.41
N ASP A 28 -13.17 -5.91 -14.12
CA ASP A 28 -13.21 -6.19 -15.56
C ASP A 28 -12.74 -7.62 -15.79
N ILE A 29 -13.54 -8.40 -16.51
CA ILE A 29 -13.20 -9.78 -16.82
C ILE A 29 -12.19 -9.81 -17.96
N SER A 30 -11.07 -10.49 -17.75
CA SER A 30 -10.08 -10.77 -18.80
C SER A 30 -10.46 -12.02 -19.57
N ILE A 31 -10.33 -11.97 -20.90
CA ILE A 31 -10.49 -13.14 -21.78
C ILE A 31 -9.15 -13.89 -21.97
N GLY A 32 -8.07 -13.38 -21.35
CA GLY A 32 -6.73 -13.93 -21.47
C GLY A 32 -6.41 -15.07 -20.50
N LEU A 33 -5.28 -15.73 -20.72
CA LEU A 33 -4.81 -16.86 -19.88
C LEU A 33 -3.96 -16.41 -18.68
N LYS A 34 -3.61 -15.10 -18.58
CA LYS A 34 -2.68 -14.59 -17.57
C LYS A 34 -3.36 -14.10 -16.29
N GLY A 35 -4.69 -14.04 -16.20
CA GLY A 35 -5.44 -13.57 -15.05
C GLY A 35 -6.94 -13.51 -15.31
N PHE A 36 -7.74 -13.46 -14.25
CA PHE A 36 -9.20 -13.38 -14.34
C PHE A 36 -9.71 -11.96 -14.61
N PHE A 37 -8.97 -10.94 -14.18
CA PHE A 37 -9.32 -9.53 -14.34
C PHE A 37 -8.22 -8.79 -15.09
N ASP A 38 -8.62 -7.86 -15.98
CA ASP A 38 -7.66 -7.02 -16.69
C ASP A 38 -7.05 -5.95 -15.76
N GLY A 39 -7.84 -5.40 -14.85
CA GLY A 39 -7.43 -4.33 -13.96
C GLY A 39 -7.49 -2.93 -14.60
N LYS A 40 -7.94 -2.80 -15.85
CA LYS A 40 -8.08 -1.50 -16.51
C LYS A 40 -9.11 -0.62 -15.80
N LYS A 41 -10.19 -1.21 -15.30
CA LYS A 41 -11.18 -0.48 -14.50
C LYS A 41 -10.60 0.05 -13.19
N VAL A 42 -9.68 -0.65 -12.55
CA VAL A 42 -8.96 -0.13 -11.37
C VAL A 42 -8.16 1.11 -11.74
N GLU A 43 -7.41 1.05 -12.85
CA GLU A 43 -6.64 2.20 -13.38
C GLU A 43 -7.55 3.39 -13.66
N ASP A 44 -8.64 3.17 -14.41
CA ASP A 44 -9.58 4.23 -14.79
C ASP A 44 -10.29 4.83 -13.58
N TYR A 45 -10.71 4.00 -12.64
CA TYR A 45 -11.32 4.45 -11.38
C TYR A 45 -10.36 5.33 -10.57
N VAL A 46 -9.12 4.90 -10.39
CA VAL A 46 -8.12 5.69 -9.65
C VAL A 46 -7.87 7.01 -10.36
N ASN A 47 -7.65 7.00 -11.68
CA ASN A 47 -7.43 8.22 -12.47
C ASN A 47 -8.61 9.19 -12.35
N GLN A 48 -9.83 8.68 -12.38
CA GLN A 48 -11.02 9.50 -12.17
C GLN A 48 -11.05 10.14 -10.77
N GLN A 49 -10.73 9.35 -9.73
CA GLN A 49 -10.75 9.85 -8.34
C GLN A 49 -9.70 10.93 -8.07
N VAL A 50 -8.56 10.88 -8.77
CA VAL A 50 -7.48 11.87 -8.65
C VAL A 50 -7.51 12.93 -9.75
N ASN A 51 -8.59 13.02 -10.55
CA ASN A 51 -8.74 13.95 -11.69
C ASN A 51 -7.57 13.85 -12.70
N ASN A 52 -7.13 12.63 -13.00
CA ASN A 52 -5.98 12.32 -13.86
C ASN A 52 -4.67 12.99 -13.43
N LEU A 53 -4.54 13.35 -12.15
CA LEU A 53 -3.32 13.94 -11.61
C LEU A 53 -2.20 12.90 -11.67
N PRO A 54 -1.05 13.19 -12.32
CA PRO A 54 0.08 12.26 -12.34
C PRO A 54 0.81 12.24 -10.99
N LEU A 55 1.59 11.18 -10.72
CA LEU A 55 2.24 10.94 -9.43
C LEU A 55 3.10 12.12 -8.97
N GLU A 56 3.88 12.70 -9.89
CA GLU A 56 4.78 13.82 -9.60
C GLU A 56 4.07 15.15 -9.31
N LYS A 57 2.74 15.21 -9.47
CA LYS A 57 1.90 16.38 -9.18
C LYS A 57 1.00 16.17 -7.97
N MET A 58 1.15 15.08 -7.25
CA MET A 58 0.40 14.84 -6.02
C MET A 58 0.71 15.91 -4.96
N LYS A 59 -0.28 16.28 -4.17
CA LYS A 59 -0.11 17.28 -3.09
C LYS A 59 0.76 16.75 -1.96
N ILE A 60 0.71 15.44 -1.72
CA ILE A 60 1.62 14.73 -0.82
C ILE A 60 2.48 13.83 -1.70
N PRO A 61 3.81 13.82 -1.54
CA PRO A 61 4.68 12.92 -2.29
C PRO A 61 4.18 11.48 -2.22
N MET A 62 3.98 10.87 -3.40
CA MET A 62 3.43 9.53 -3.51
C MET A 62 4.40 8.61 -4.26
N TYR A 63 4.68 7.50 -3.64
CA TYR A 63 5.52 6.43 -4.21
C TYR A 63 4.71 5.15 -4.26
N VAL A 64 4.78 4.44 -5.38
CA VAL A 64 4.00 3.21 -5.60
C VAL A 64 4.97 2.09 -5.91
N VAL A 65 4.95 1.04 -5.10
CA VAL A 65 5.84 -0.12 -5.26
C VAL A 65 5.15 -1.21 -6.07
N ALA A 66 5.85 -1.74 -7.07
CA ALA A 66 5.44 -2.91 -7.84
C ALA A 66 6.63 -3.85 -8.06
N THR A 67 6.35 -5.07 -8.49
CA THR A 67 7.37 -6.05 -8.86
C THR A 67 7.49 -6.12 -10.37
N GLU A 68 8.68 -5.88 -10.94
CA GLU A 68 8.94 -6.16 -12.35
C GLU A 68 8.94 -7.67 -12.55
N LEU A 69 8.08 -8.15 -13.47
CA LEU A 69 7.72 -9.56 -13.57
C LEU A 69 8.88 -10.45 -14.04
N LYS A 70 9.70 -9.96 -14.97
CA LYS A 70 10.74 -10.78 -15.61
C LYS A 70 11.92 -11.10 -14.69
N HIS A 71 12.33 -10.12 -13.88
CA HIS A 71 13.51 -10.23 -13.03
C HIS A 71 13.17 -10.32 -11.53
N GLY A 72 11.90 -10.11 -11.15
CA GLY A 72 11.47 -10.09 -9.76
C GLY A 72 12.02 -8.88 -8.98
N THR A 73 12.35 -7.79 -9.66
CA THR A 73 12.93 -6.61 -9.02
C THR A 73 11.88 -5.64 -8.51
N LYS A 74 12.17 -5.05 -7.34
CA LYS A 74 11.35 -3.97 -6.76
C LYS A 74 11.46 -2.72 -7.64
N THR A 75 10.32 -2.17 -8.04
CA THR A 75 10.22 -0.93 -8.80
C THR A 75 9.38 0.07 -8.04
N VAL A 76 9.90 1.29 -7.88
CA VAL A 76 9.22 2.40 -7.18
C VAL A 76 8.82 3.45 -8.22
N PHE A 77 7.52 3.63 -8.41
CA PHE A 77 6.98 4.67 -9.27
C PHE A 77 6.71 5.95 -8.47
N ASN A 78 7.20 7.07 -8.94
CA ASN A 78 6.96 8.40 -8.37
C ASN A 78 6.58 9.44 -9.44
N TYR A 79 6.39 8.98 -10.66
CA TYR A 79 6.12 9.82 -11.81
C TYR A 79 5.20 9.08 -12.80
N GLY A 80 4.45 9.83 -13.61
CA GLY A 80 3.60 9.31 -14.67
C GLY A 80 2.16 9.00 -14.22
N ASN A 81 1.46 8.15 -14.96
CA ASN A 81 0.03 7.87 -14.76
C ASN A 81 -0.22 7.16 -13.42
N THR A 82 -0.92 7.83 -12.53
CA THR A 82 -1.22 7.35 -11.17
C THR A 82 -2.03 6.06 -11.17
N GLY A 83 -3.11 6.01 -11.96
CA GLY A 83 -3.94 4.82 -12.03
C GLY A 83 -3.18 3.60 -12.56
N GLN A 84 -2.31 3.81 -13.55
CA GLN A 84 -1.48 2.75 -14.12
C GLN A 84 -0.47 2.21 -13.10
N ALA A 85 0.20 3.08 -12.34
CA ALA A 85 1.11 2.66 -11.28
C ALA A 85 0.38 1.90 -10.15
N VAL A 86 -0.80 2.39 -9.74
CA VAL A 86 -1.63 1.71 -8.73
C VAL A 86 -2.13 0.36 -9.25
N ARG A 87 -2.54 0.27 -10.52
CA ARG A 87 -2.90 -1.01 -11.15
C ARG A 87 -1.73 -1.99 -11.12
N ALA A 88 -0.52 -1.56 -11.47
CA ALA A 88 0.69 -2.38 -11.41
C ALA A 88 0.92 -2.92 -9.99
N SER A 89 0.87 -2.03 -8.99
CA SER A 89 1.05 -2.37 -7.57
C SER A 89 -0.01 -3.33 -7.01
N ALA A 90 -1.20 -3.33 -7.59
CA ALA A 90 -2.33 -4.15 -7.15
C ALA A 90 -2.59 -5.37 -8.07
N SER A 91 -1.70 -5.64 -9.03
CA SER A 91 -1.84 -6.77 -9.97
C SER A 91 -1.44 -8.09 -9.32
N ILE A 92 -2.28 -8.60 -8.41
CA ILE A 92 -2.07 -9.86 -7.72
C ILE A 92 -1.95 -10.99 -8.77
N PRO A 93 -0.86 -11.77 -8.75
CA PRO A 93 -0.64 -12.86 -9.71
C PRO A 93 -1.80 -13.84 -9.77
N SER A 94 -2.10 -14.32 -10.95
CA SER A 94 -3.21 -15.22 -11.27
C SER A 94 -4.62 -14.59 -11.11
N MET A 95 -4.77 -13.54 -10.31
CA MET A 95 -6.04 -12.81 -10.20
C MET A 95 -6.14 -11.71 -11.27
N PHE A 96 -5.10 -10.92 -11.40
CA PHE A 96 -5.02 -9.85 -12.41
C PHE A 96 -3.99 -10.16 -13.49
N VAL A 97 -4.26 -9.68 -14.69
CA VAL A 97 -3.27 -9.65 -15.77
C VAL A 97 -2.13 -8.70 -15.38
N PRO A 98 -0.86 -9.09 -15.58
CA PRO A 98 0.27 -8.19 -15.35
C PRO A 98 0.10 -6.86 -16.07
N THR A 99 0.39 -5.76 -15.39
CA THR A 99 0.26 -4.41 -15.96
C THR A 99 1.48 -4.09 -16.80
N LYS A 100 1.27 -3.79 -18.08
CA LYS A 100 2.34 -3.37 -18.99
C LYS A 100 2.58 -1.86 -18.89
N ILE A 101 3.80 -1.46 -18.58
CA ILE A 101 4.27 -0.06 -18.57
C ILE A 101 5.54 0.01 -19.40
N GLY A 102 5.49 0.72 -20.51
CA GLY A 102 6.59 0.76 -21.46
C GLY A 102 6.89 -0.62 -22.06
N LYS A 103 8.10 -1.14 -21.83
CA LYS A 103 8.56 -2.45 -22.31
C LYS A 103 8.46 -3.56 -21.27
N SER A 104 8.16 -3.25 -20.01
CA SER A 104 8.11 -4.18 -18.88
C SER A 104 6.69 -4.51 -18.47
N GLU A 105 6.51 -5.68 -17.87
CA GLU A 105 5.29 -6.12 -17.21
C GLU A 105 5.51 -6.09 -15.69
N TYR A 106 4.48 -5.66 -14.95
CA TYR A 106 4.52 -5.50 -13.51
C TYR A 106 3.39 -6.25 -12.83
N VAL A 107 3.68 -6.76 -11.66
CA VAL A 107 2.74 -7.42 -10.76
C VAL A 107 2.80 -6.81 -9.37
N ASP A 108 1.98 -7.31 -8.45
CA ASP A 108 1.83 -6.81 -7.08
C ASP A 108 3.17 -6.55 -6.39
N GLY A 109 3.27 -5.37 -5.78
CA GLY A 109 4.45 -4.96 -5.02
C GLY A 109 4.71 -5.81 -3.78
N GLY A 110 3.64 -6.41 -3.21
CA GLY A 110 3.73 -7.28 -2.05
C GLY A 110 4.54 -8.56 -2.26
N LEU A 111 4.89 -8.91 -3.50
CA LEU A 111 5.79 -10.04 -3.76
C LEU A 111 7.24 -9.77 -3.37
N VAL A 112 7.65 -8.50 -3.30
CA VAL A 112 9.03 -8.09 -2.98
C VAL A 112 9.13 -7.11 -1.81
N SER A 113 8.06 -6.39 -1.50
CA SER A 113 8.03 -5.38 -0.44
C SER A 113 6.57 -5.11 -0.03
N PRO A 114 5.96 -5.98 0.79
CA PRO A 114 4.56 -5.87 1.16
C PRO A 114 4.26 -4.66 2.05
N VAL A 115 5.21 -4.25 2.88
CA VAL A 115 5.13 -3.03 3.70
C VAL A 115 6.44 -2.24 3.48
N PRO A 116 6.52 -1.35 2.49
CA PRO A 116 7.77 -0.84 1.92
C PRO A 116 8.48 0.18 2.84
N VAL A 117 8.85 -0.24 4.05
CA VAL A 117 9.50 0.58 5.09
C VAL A 117 10.89 1.03 4.63
N GLU A 118 11.69 0.11 4.06
CA GLU A 118 13.00 0.47 3.51
C GLU A 118 12.92 1.53 2.42
N VAL A 119 11.93 1.41 1.52
CA VAL A 119 11.72 2.40 0.46
C VAL A 119 11.44 3.79 1.05
N ALA A 120 10.62 3.87 2.10
CA ALA A 120 10.35 5.15 2.76
C ALA A 120 11.62 5.71 3.42
N ARG A 121 12.45 4.87 4.05
CA ARG A 121 13.71 5.26 4.66
C ARG A 121 14.71 5.78 3.63
N ASP A 122 14.89 5.06 2.53
CA ASP A 122 15.78 5.44 1.42
C ASP A 122 15.35 6.75 0.74
N LEU A 123 14.06 7.06 0.77
CA LEU A 123 13.50 8.31 0.28
C LEU A 123 13.61 9.48 1.29
N GLY A 124 14.22 9.25 2.45
CA GLY A 124 14.53 10.28 3.43
C GLY A 124 13.44 10.52 4.46
N ALA A 125 12.55 9.57 4.71
CA ALA A 125 11.57 9.69 5.79
C ALA A 125 12.26 9.65 7.16
N ASP A 126 12.05 10.66 7.97
CA ASP A 126 12.60 10.77 9.34
C ASP A 126 11.86 9.84 10.31
N VAL A 127 10.54 9.78 10.19
CA VAL A 127 9.67 8.90 10.98
C VAL A 127 8.81 8.06 10.04
N ILE A 128 8.79 6.75 10.23
CA ILE A 128 8.03 5.81 9.41
C ILE A 128 6.95 5.15 10.24
N ILE A 129 5.70 5.41 9.87
CA ILE A 129 4.51 4.76 10.43
C ILE A 129 4.06 3.71 9.43
N ALA A 130 4.31 2.47 9.71
CA ALA A 130 3.93 1.34 8.86
C ALA A 130 2.52 0.84 9.20
N VAL A 131 1.69 0.63 8.18
CA VAL A 131 0.36 0.02 8.35
C VAL A 131 0.37 -1.35 7.68
N ASP A 132 0.38 -2.39 8.50
CA ASP A 132 0.35 -3.77 8.04
C ASP A 132 -1.09 -4.29 8.02
N ILE A 133 -1.60 -4.52 6.82
CA ILE A 133 -2.95 -5.04 6.57
C ILE A 133 -2.92 -6.47 6.02
N LEU A 134 -1.78 -7.14 6.07
CA LEU A 134 -1.68 -8.52 5.57
C LEU A 134 -2.58 -9.47 6.37
N ALA A 135 -3.24 -10.36 5.63
CA ALA A 135 -4.02 -11.41 6.25
C ALA A 135 -3.10 -12.36 7.01
N GLN A 136 -3.45 -12.65 8.26
CA GLN A 136 -2.72 -13.66 9.01
C GLN A 136 -2.94 -15.04 8.34
N PRO A 137 -1.87 -15.83 8.12
CA PRO A 137 -1.97 -17.12 7.41
C PRO A 137 -2.99 -18.09 8.00
N ILE A 138 -3.24 -18.03 9.30
CA ILE A 138 -4.18 -18.93 10.01
C ILE A 138 -5.63 -18.77 9.56
N TYR A 139 -5.98 -17.65 8.95
CA TYR A 139 -7.35 -17.35 8.48
C TYR A 139 -7.56 -17.65 6.99
N THR A 140 -6.55 -18.14 6.28
CA THR A 140 -6.67 -18.45 4.85
C THR A 140 -7.30 -19.82 4.67
N GLU A 141 -8.38 -19.90 3.88
CA GLU A 141 -9.00 -21.17 3.52
C GLU A 141 -8.08 -21.98 2.59
N THR A 142 -7.79 -23.23 2.93
CA THR A 142 -6.87 -24.11 2.21
C THR A 142 -7.54 -25.36 1.63
N SER A 143 -8.85 -25.36 1.53
CA SER A 143 -9.64 -26.51 1.08
C SER A 143 -9.52 -26.82 -0.42
N ASN A 144 -8.94 -25.91 -1.21
CA ASN A 144 -8.78 -26.08 -2.65
C ASN A 144 -7.42 -25.56 -3.13
N VAL A 145 -7.06 -25.90 -4.38
CA VAL A 145 -5.76 -25.52 -4.98
C VAL A 145 -5.53 -24.01 -4.97
N TRP A 146 -6.59 -23.23 -5.17
CA TRP A 146 -6.52 -21.76 -5.15
C TRP A 146 -6.24 -21.22 -3.75
N GLY A 147 -6.92 -21.75 -2.74
CA GLY A 147 -6.67 -21.42 -1.35
C GLY A 147 -5.24 -21.77 -0.90
N LEU A 148 -4.73 -22.96 -1.31
CA LEU A 148 -3.34 -23.34 -1.06
C LEU A 148 -2.34 -22.40 -1.75
N PHE A 149 -2.61 -21.99 -2.98
CA PHE A 149 -1.75 -21.02 -3.69
C PHE A 149 -1.70 -19.68 -2.96
N ASN A 150 -2.86 -19.13 -2.58
CA ASN A 150 -2.94 -17.90 -1.81
C ASN A 150 -2.25 -18.02 -0.45
N GLN A 151 -2.39 -19.16 0.23
CA GLN A 151 -1.72 -19.41 1.51
C GLN A 151 -0.19 -19.36 1.35
N ASN A 152 0.35 -19.94 0.31
CA ASN A 152 1.78 -19.88 0.05
C ASN A 152 2.26 -18.43 -0.14
N ILE A 153 1.53 -17.64 -0.90
CA ILE A 153 1.84 -16.20 -1.06
C ILE A 153 1.75 -15.48 0.29
N ASN A 154 0.69 -15.69 1.06
CA ASN A 154 0.50 -15.05 2.36
C ASN A 154 1.64 -15.38 3.35
N ILE A 155 2.11 -16.63 3.36
CA ILE A 155 3.26 -17.03 4.19
C ILE A 155 4.52 -16.28 3.76
N MET A 156 4.80 -16.20 2.45
CA MET A 156 5.99 -15.51 1.93
C MET A 156 5.93 -14.00 2.19
N GLN A 157 4.79 -13.37 1.90
CA GLN A 157 4.57 -11.95 2.16
C GLN A 157 4.67 -11.63 3.66
N GLY A 158 4.12 -12.48 4.52
CA GLY A 158 4.19 -12.31 5.97
C GLY A 158 5.63 -12.34 6.50
N ARG A 159 6.50 -13.17 5.91
CA ARG A 159 7.93 -13.17 6.25
C ARG A 159 8.64 -11.91 5.82
N LEU A 160 8.42 -11.47 4.59
CA LEU A 160 8.98 -10.21 4.08
C LEU A 160 8.50 -9.01 4.90
N ALA A 161 7.20 -8.95 5.21
CA ALA A 161 6.65 -7.89 6.05
C ALA A 161 7.28 -7.87 7.44
N ALA A 162 7.46 -9.04 8.07
CA ALA A 162 8.07 -9.13 9.39
C ALA A 162 9.52 -8.61 9.40
N GLU A 163 10.26 -8.78 8.32
CA GLU A 163 11.61 -8.21 8.14
C GLU A 163 11.54 -6.68 7.96
N GLU A 164 10.67 -6.18 7.08
CA GLU A 164 10.54 -4.74 6.81
C GLU A 164 10.03 -3.97 8.03
N LEU A 165 9.06 -4.53 8.77
CA LEU A 165 8.44 -3.87 9.93
C LEU A 165 9.41 -3.61 11.08
N GLN A 166 10.53 -4.33 11.17
CA GLN A 166 11.56 -4.09 12.18
C GLN A 166 12.22 -2.71 12.04
N TYR A 167 12.16 -2.11 10.87
CA TYR A 167 12.76 -0.80 10.57
C TYR A 167 11.73 0.35 10.61
N ALA A 168 10.47 0.07 10.94
CA ALA A 168 9.46 1.10 11.16
C ALA A 168 9.54 1.65 12.58
N ASP A 169 9.31 2.95 12.73
CA ASP A 169 9.30 3.58 14.06
C ASP A 169 8.00 3.24 14.80
N VAL A 170 6.88 3.15 14.08
CA VAL A 170 5.59 2.72 14.62
C VAL A 170 4.91 1.76 13.66
N VAL A 171 4.37 0.67 14.20
CA VAL A 171 3.61 -0.33 13.43
C VAL A 171 2.15 -0.31 13.88
N ILE A 172 1.24 -0.12 12.91
CA ILE A 172 -0.21 -0.20 13.10
C ILE A 172 -0.69 -1.49 12.41
N GLN A 173 -1.30 -2.39 13.18
CA GLN A 173 -1.85 -3.65 12.67
C GLN A 173 -3.34 -3.72 13.02
N PRO A 174 -4.25 -3.33 12.09
CA PRO A 174 -5.68 -3.48 12.30
C PRO A 174 -6.07 -4.96 12.39
N ASP A 175 -6.97 -5.30 13.31
CA ASP A 175 -7.54 -6.65 13.40
C ASP A 175 -8.59 -6.85 12.30
N LEU A 176 -8.14 -7.25 11.12
CA LEU A 176 -9.00 -7.45 9.97
C LEU A 176 -9.60 -8.85 9.90
N ARG A 177 -8.97 -9.85 10.54
CA ARG A 177 -9.37 -11.27 10.52
C ARG A 177 -9.89 -11.69 9.13
N GLU A 178 -11.03 -12.38 9.07
CA GLU A 178 -11.67 -12.80 7.80
C GLU A 178 -12.41 -11.68 7.05
N LYS A 179 -12.38 -10.44 7.56
CA LYS A 179 -13.28 -9.36 7.10
C LYS A 179 -12.80 -8.62 5.86
N ALA A 180 -11.55 -8.78 5.46
CA ALA A 180 -10.96 -8.05 4.34
C ALA A 180 -10.81 -8.92 3.09
N HIS A 181 -11.91 -9.45 2.56
CA HIS A 181 -11.87 -9.95 1.18
C HIS A 181 -11.77 -8.77 0.21
N ILE A 182 -10.83 -8.84 -0.74
CA ILE A 182 -10.51 -7.78 -1.74
C ILE A 182 -11.75 -7.20 -2.43
N PHE A 183 -12.84 -7.97 -2.48
CA PHE A 183 -14.08 -7.59 -3.11
C PHE A 183 -15.30 -7.58 -2.17
N ASP A 184 -15.11 -7.70 -0.87
CA ASP A 184 -16.23 -7.66 0.07
C ASP A 184 -16.67 -6.21 0.31
N VAL A 185 -17.86 -5.92 -0.20
CA VAL A 185 -18.50 -4.61 -0.06
C VAL A 185 -19.23 -4.49 1.28
N LYS A 186 -19.56 -5.63 1.91
CA LYS A 186 -20.42 -5.65 3.10
C LYS A 186 -19.68 -5.35 4.41
N GLY A 187 -18.38 -5.64 4.48
CA GLY A 187 -17.54 -5.47 5.67
C GLY A 187 -16.82 -4.11 5.79
N ARG A 188 -17.02 -3.17 4.86
CA ARG A 188 -16.23 -1.92 4.77
C ARG A 188 -16.23 -1.06 6.01
N GLU A 189 -17.39 -0.83 6.61
CA GLU A 189 -17.49 0.01 7.81
C GLU A 189 -16.74 -0.64 9.00
N ALA A 190 -16.88 -1.96 9.17
CA ALA A 190 -16.16 -2.69 10.21
C ALA A 190 -14.65 -2.67 9.97
N THR A 191 -14.21 -2.82 8.72
CA THR A 191 -12.80 -2.74 8.33
C THR A 191 -12.22 -1.33 8.58
N MET A 192 -12.96 -0.27 8.19
CA MET A 192 -12.56 1.10 8.47
C MET A 192 -12.49 1.38 9.98
N LYS A 193 -13.47 0.88 10.75
CA LYS A 193 -13.46 1.01 12.20
C LYS A 193 -12.25 0.32 12.81
N ALA A 194 -11.92 -0.89 12.40
CA ALA A 194 -10.73 -1.59 12.87
C ALA A 194 -9.44 -0.80 12.60
N GLY A 195 -9.32 -0.16 11.42
CA GLY A 195 -8.22 0.72 11.09
C GLY A 195 -8.14 1.95 12.00
N ILE A 196 -9.26 2.60 12.24
CA ILE A 196 -9.35 3.77 13.14
C ILE A 196 -8.97 3.38 14.58
N ASP A 197 -9.52 2.28 15.09
CA ASP A 197 -9.25 1.80 16.45
C ASP A 197 -7.76 1.46 16.63
N ALA A 198 -7.16 0.77 15.64
CA ALA A 198 -5.73 0.44 15.67
C ALA A 198 -4.84 1.69 15.60
N ALA A 199 -5.18 2.67 14.76
CA ALA A 199 -4.44 3.93 14.68
C ALA A 199 -4.55 4.74 15.99
N ASN A 200 -5.74 4.85 16.56
CA ASN A 200 -5.97 5.55 17.84
C ASN A 200 -5.16 4.91 18.98
N ALA A 201 -5.05 3.58 19.02
CA ALA A 201 -4.26 2.87 20.02
C ALA A 201 -2.75 3.17 19.92
N LYS A 202 -2.28 3.71 18.78
CA LYS A 202 -0.88 4.04 18.50
C LYS A 202 -0.56 5.54 18.50
N LEU A 203 -1.52 6.41 18.80
CA LEU A 203 -1.31 7.86 18.76
C LEU A 203 -0.19 8.34 19.69
N SER A 204 -0.09 7.77 20.90
CA SER A 204 0.98 8.12 21.83
C SER A 204 2.37 7.67 21.34
N ASP A 205 2.44 6.48 20.73
CA ASP A 205 3.69 5.96 20.17
C ASP A 205 4.14 6.82 18.97
N ILE A 206 3.19 7.25 18.13
CA ILE A 206 3.43 8.14 17.00
C ILE A 206 3.96 9.48 17.48
N GLN A 207 3.31 10.09 18.46
CA GLN A 207 3.73 11.38 19.01
C GLN A 207 5.14 11.29 19.62
N PHE A 208 5.39 10.23 20.37
CA PHE A 208 6.71 9.99 20.95
C PHE A 208 7.80 9.88 19.89
N ALA A 209 7.59 9.10 18.84
CA ALA A 209 8.57 8.94 17.75
C ALA A 209 8.85 10.26 17.03
N ILE A 210 7.83 11.10 16.84
CA ILE A 210 8.00 12.43 16.23
C ILE A 210 8.79 13.35 17.15
N ASP A 211 8.44 13.41 18.43
CA ASP A 211 9.10 14.29 19.42
C ASP A 211 10.57 13.90 19.62
N GLU A 212 10.87 12.61 19.67
CA GLU A 212 12.23 12.07 19.75
C GLU A 212 13.06 12.53 18.53
N LYS A 213 12.48 12.40 17.33
CA LYS A 213 13.19 12.81 16.10
C LYS A 213 13.44 14.29 16.01
N ILE A 214 12.49 15.13 16.43
CA ILE A 214 12.66 16.59 16.52
C ILE A 214 13.77 16.92 17.50
N ALA A 215 13.85 16.27 18.67
CA ALA A 215 14.88 16.49 19.66
C ALA A 215 16.29 16.16 19.13
N GLU A 216 16.44 15.03 18.41
CA GLU A 216 17.69 14.63 17.75
C GLU A 216 18.15 15.67 16.72
N GLN A 217 17.25 16.17 15.89
CA GLN A 217 17.56 17.18 14.86
C GLN A 217 18.01 18.50 15.50
N ASN A 218 17.38 18.94 16.58
CA ASN A 218 17.74 20.17 17.29
C ASN A 218 19.15 20.06 17.93
N LEU A 219 19.47 18.90 18.54
CA LEU A 219 20.80 18.67 19.11
C LEU A 219 21.91 18.67 18.03
N SER A 220 21.62 18.16 16.85
CA SER A 220 22.57 18.13 15.73
C SER A 220 22.85 19.53 15.15
N THR A 221 21.85 20.40 15.12
CA THR A 221 21.99 21.80 14.66
C THR A 221 22.75 22.65 15.65
N ASP A 222 22.54 22.49 16.94
CA ASP A 222 23.24 23.23 18.00
C ASP A 222 24.74 22.84 18.08
N GLY A 223 25.06 21.55 17.85
CA GLY A 223 26.44 21.07 17.80
C GLY A 223 27.26 21.61 16.62
N LEU A 224 26.63 21.86 15.48
CA LEU A 224 27.25 22.47 14.30
C LEU A 224 27.51 23.99 14.50
N SER A 225 26.62 24.67 15.17
CA SER A 225 26.77 26.12 15.45
C SER A 225 27.87 26.40 16.48
N ALA A 226 28.15 25.46 17.39
CA ALA A 226 29.21 25.58 18.39
C ALA A 226 30.64 25.32 17.85
N GLN A 227 30.79 24.68 16.70
CA GLN A 227 32.08 24.40 16.06
C GLN A 227 32.55 25.49 15.07
N THR A 228 31.71 26.48 14.79
CA THR A 228 31.99 27.57 13.83
C THR A 228 32.32 28.90 14.52
N GLN A 229 32.55 28.94 15.82
CA GLN A 229 33.10 30.06 16.60
C GLN A 229 34.52 29.74 17.07
#